data_498eb26665a66c5a48aca5e91ace97db
#
_entry.id   498eb26665a66c5a48aca5e91ace97db
#
_cell.length_a   1.000
_cell.length_b   1.000
_cell.length_c   1.000
_cell.angle_alpha   90.00
_cell.angle_beta   90.00
_cell.angle_gamma   90.00
#
_symmetry.space_group_name_H-M   'P 1'
#
loop_
_entity.id
_entity.type
_entity.pdbx_description
1 polymer ?
#
loop_
_entity_poly.entity_id
_entity_poly.type
_entity_poly.pdbx_seq_one_letter_code
_entity_poly.pdbx_strand_id
1 'polypeptide(L)'
;MCGIVGYVGKKDCTKVLLDSLSKLEYRGYDSAGIAVFENDAIKTKKTKGRLADLEEKLKREGWLNGTCGIGHTRWATHGEPSDINSHPHGNANIFIVHNGIIENYRTIKDFLLKKGYVFESQTDTETVAKLLDYYYEGDPMATIQKVLAEIEGSYALGIIFKDFPRRIYAVRKDSPLIVAVGEDEAFIASDVPAILKYTKNYYLLDENEIAVLDDGKVEFFDVHGMPVEKEMLVADFDMEAAEKGGYAHFMLKEIHEQPTAIKTTITPRIVDGMPNLEECGLTYDRLKGYNNIFVVACGTAMHAGLVGKYVLEKIGRIPVTVDMASEFRYRDPIIAKGDLVILVSQSGETADTLAALRMAKERGAETLSIVNVKGSSIARESDMVLYTHAGPEISVASTKAYIVQLSVFYLLSFAIAYAHGAISKEECMRLTAELQNVPNMLEVVLKTPDNCQYVASQLVNKENLLYIGRGLDYALSMEGSLKLKEISYIHSESYAAGELKHGTISLVTNNMPVIAVATQRELLDKTISNVKEVKARGAYVVLVTHGYINVDDEVADYKIGLPTIDDLLMPMLTVVPLQLIAYYTSVLRGNDVDKPRNLAKSVTVE
;
A
#
# COMPACT_ATOMS: atom_id res chain seq x y z
N MET A 1 1.61 1.36 -9.63
CA MET A 1 3.04 0.92 -9.68
C MET A 1 3.20 -0.27 -10.58
N CYS A 2 4.40 -0.46 -11.14
CA CYS A 2 4.73 -1.56 -12.05
C CYS A 2 5.37 -2.75 -11.32
N GLY A 3 5.40 -3.92 -11.94
CA GLY A 3 6.10 -5.11 -11.45
C GLY A 3 7.30 -5.43 -12.34
N ILE A 4 8.50 -5.51 -11.76
CA ILE A 4 9.73 -5.99 -12.42
C ILE A 4 10.02 -7.40 -11.94
N VAL A 5 10.43 -8.26 -12.87
CA VAL A 5 11.07 -9.53 -12.61
C VAL A 5 12.22 -9.72 -13.59
N GLY A 6 13.36 -10.19 -13.12
CA GLY A 6 14.44 -10.74 -13.94
C GLY A 6 14.83 -12.12 -13.43
N TYR A 7 15.27 -12.97 -14.31
CA TYR A 7 15.68 -14.32 -14.01
C TYR A 7 16.93 -14.72 -14.81
N VAL A 8 17.88 -15.31 -14.14
CA VAL A 8 19.01 -16.02 -14.74
C VAL A 8 19.25 -17.34 -14.01
N GLY A 9 19.33 -18.43 -14.75
CA GLY A 9 19.50 -19.76 -14.15
C GLY A 9 19.46 -20.88 -15.20
N LYS A 10 18.90 -22.03 -14.82
CA LYS A 10 18.83 -23.23 -15.69
C LYS A 10 17.41 -23.57 -16.17
N LYS A 11 16.36 -22.93 -15.60
CA LYS A 11 14.96 -23.19 -15.94
C LYS A 11 14.52 -22.39 -17.16
N ASP A 12 13.39 -22.76 -17.75
CA ASP A 12 12.71 -21.97 -18.77
C ASP A 12 12.39 -20.56 -18.22
N CYS A 13 13.15 -19.57 -18.70
CA CYS A 13 13.06 -18.18 -18.26
C CYS A 13 11.66 -17.59 -18.49
N THR A 14 11.06 -17.85 -19.66
CA THR A 14 9.72 -17.34 -19.98
C THR A 14 8.69 -17.79 -18.96
N LYS A 15 8.71 -19.08 -18.59
CA LYS A 15 7.81 -19.63 -17.59
C LYS A 15 8.06 -19.00 -16.21
N VAL A 16 9.32 -18.88 -15.80
CA VAL A 16 9.70 -18.26 -14.52
C VAL A 16 9.23 -16.81 -14.47
N LEU A 17 9.45 -16.02 -15.53
CA LEU A 17 9.02 -14.64 -15.62
C LEU A 17 7.50 -14.51 -15.52
N LEU A 18 6.73 -15.32 -16.26
CA LEU A 18 5.26 -15.29 -16.20
C LEU A 18 4.73 -15.68 -14.82
N ASP A 19 5.24 -16.76 -14.24
CA ASP A 19 4.86 -17.21 -12.89
C ASP A 19 5.12 -16.09 -11.85
N SER A 20 6.29 -15.47 -11.88
CA SER A 20 6.69 -14.42 -10.94
C SER A 20 5.92 -13.11 -11.17
N LEU A 21 5.74 -12.69 -12.42
CA LEU A 21 4.94 -11.51 -12.76
C LEU A 21 3.47 -11.66 -12.36
N SER A 22 2.92 -12.90 -12.39
CA SER A 22 1.55 -13.15 -11.93
C SER A 22 1.34 -12.78 -10.46
N LYS A 23 2.40 -12.89 -9.65
CA LYS A 23 2.40 -12.50 -8.23
C LYS A 23 2.60 -10.99 -8.02
N LEU A 24 2.93 -10.23 -9.07
CA LEU A 24 3.10 -8.77 -9.05
C LEU A 24 1.98 -8.02 -9.80
N GLU A 25 0.99 -8.71 -10.37
CA GLU A 25 -0.07 -8.07 -11.15
C GLU A 25 -0.90 -7.06 -10.35
N TYR A 26 -0.96 -7.19 -9.01
CA TYR A 26 -1.58 -6.18 -8.13
C TYR A 26 -0.86 -4.83 -8.17
N ARG A 27 0.38 -4.80 -8.66
CA ARG A 27 1.17 -3.57 -8.80
C ARG A 27 0.92 -2.86 -10.14
N GLY A 28 0.59 -3.60 -11.22
CA GLY A 28 0.30 -3.03 -12.53
C GLY A 28 -0.28 -4.08 -13.47
N TYR A 29 -1.26 -3.70 -14.28
CA TYR A 29 -2.03 -4.61 -15.13
C TYR A 29 -2.54 -3.96 -16.42
N ASP A 30 -1.98 -2.79 -16.80
CA ASP A 30 -2.37 -2.07 -18.03
C ASP A 30 -1.69 -2.63 -19.27
N SER A 31 -0.49 -3.15 -19.11
CA SER A 31 0.24 -3.86 -20.16
C SER A 31 1.33 -4.75 -19.56
N ALA A 32 1.79 -5.74 -20.32
CA ALA A 32 2.82 -6.69 -19.90
C ALA A 32 3.79 -6.98 -21.04
N GLY A 33 5.02 -7.38 -20.69
CA GLY A 33 6.00 -7.83 -21.66
C GLY A 33 7.24 -8.45 -21.06
N ILE A 34 7.95 -9.21 -21.87
CA ILE A 34 9.19 -9.88 -21.51
C ILE A 34 10.25 -9.70 -22.62
N ALA A 35 11.52 -9.73 -22.21
CA ALA A 35 12.68 -9.85 -23.09
C ALA A 35 13.53 -11.02 -22.63
N VAL A 36 13.84 -11.95 -23.53
CA VAL A 36 14.54 -13.21 -23.24
C VAL A 36 15.67 -13.41 -24.23
N PHE A 37 16.82 -13.87 -23.73
CA PHE A 37 17.90 -14.32 -24.58
C PHE A 37 17.54 -15.64 -25.26
N GLU A 38 17.47 -15.64 -26.58
CA GLU A 38 17.22 -16.82 -27.40
C GLU A 38 18.07 -16.78 -28.68
N ASN A 39 18.86 -17.83 -28.93
CA ASN A 39 19.68 -17.97 -30.13
C ASN A 39 20.55 -16.73 -30.42
N ASP A 40 21.38 -16.33 -29.46
CA ASP A 40 22.32 -15.19 -29.52
C ASP A 40 21.68 -13.82 -29.79
N ALA A 41 20.39 -13.70 -29.56
CA ALA A 41 19.64 -12.46 -29.67
C ALA A 41 18.70 -12.24 -28.48
N ILE A 42 18.39 -11.00 -28.20
CA ILE A 42 17.34 -10.66 -27.25
C ILE A 42 16.03 -10.55 -28.03
N LYS A 43 15.06 -11.40 -27.68
CA LYS A 43 13.72 -11.39 -28.27
C LYS A 43 12.69 -10.87 -27.28
N THR A 44 11.73 -10.09 -27.76
CA THR A 44 10.71 -9.48 -26.94
C THR A 44 9.31 -9.88 -27.36
N LYS A 45 8.41 -9.98 -26.37
CA LYS A 45 6.95 -10.04 -26.56
C LYS A 45 6.31 -9.07 -25.60
N LYS A 46 5.45 -8.20 -26.14
CA LYS A 46 4.76 -7.14 -25.38
C LYS A 46 3.30 -7.10 -25.80
N THR A 47 2.42 -6.73 -24.87
CA THR A 47 0.99 -6.58 -25.15
C THR A 47 0.35 -5.55 -24.23
N LYS A 48 -0.61 -4.81 -24.76
CA LYS A 48 -1.59 -4.10 -23.97
C LYS A 48 -2.50 -5.11 -23.27
N GLY A 49 -2.91 -4.85 -22.04
CA GLY A 49 -3.78 -5.71 -21.25
C GLY A 49 -3.04 -6.46 -20.15
N ARG A 50 -3.67 -7.48 -19.62
CA ARG A 50 -3.19 -8.25 -18.48
C ARG A 50 -2.11 -9.26 -18.86
N LEU A 51 -1.48 -9.85 -17.87
CA LEU A 51 -0.46 -10.90 -18.09
C LEU A 51 -1.01 -12.11 -18.85
N ALA A 52 -2.29 -12.44 -18.66
CA ALA A 52 -2.97 -13.49 -19.42
C ALA A 52 -2.97 -13.21 -20.94
N ASP A 53 -3.13 -11.96 -21.35
CA ASP A 53 -3.10 -11.56 -22.77
C ASP A 53 -1.68 -11.77 -23.36
N LEU A 54 -0.64 -11.53 -22.56
CA LEU A 54 0.75 -11.82 -22.95
C LEU A 54 0.98 -13.31 -23.09
N GLU A 55 0.46 -14.13 -22.19
CA GLU A 55 0.58 -15.58 -22.23
C GLU A 55 -0.14 -16.15 -23.48
N GLU A 56 -1.32 -15.67 -23.82
CA GLU A 56 -2.02 -16.04 -25.05
C GLU A 56 -1.24 -15.62 -26.30
N LYS A 57 -0.66 -14.42 -26.31
CA LYS A 57 0.19 -13.93 -27.40
C LYS A 57 1.42 -14.83 -27.59
N LEU A 58 2.08 -15.24 -26.51
CA LEU A 58 3.21 -16.18 -26.55
C LEU A 58 2.81 -17.56 -27.11
N LYS A 59 1.65 -18.09 -26.71
CA LYS A 59 1.13 -19.36 -27.25
C LYS A 59 0.82 -19.28 -28.74
N ARG A 60 0.31 -18.15 -29.21
CA ARG A 60 -0.07 -17.93 -30.61
C ARG A 60 1.12 -17.62 -31.52
N GLU A 61 2.03 -16.77 -31.07
CA GLU A 61 3.12 -16.21 -31.90
C GLU A 61 4.48 -16.88 -31.69
N GLY A 62 4.53 -17.85 -30.78
CA GLY A 62 5.73 -18.61 -30.45
C GLY A 62 6.30 -18.28 -29.06
N TRP A 63 6.60 -19.33 -28.32
CA TRP A 63 7.23 -19.28 -27.00
C TRP A 63 8.69 -18.84 -27.13
N LEU A 64 9.16 -18.02 -26.21
CA LEU A 64 10.57 -17.63 -26.16
C LEU A 64 11.34 -18.63 -25.28
N ASN A 65 12.34 -19.29 -25.86
CA ASN A 65 13.12 -20.33 -25.17
C ASN A 65 14.49 -19.78 -24.75
N GLY A 66 14.68 -19.64 -23.43
CA GLY A 66 15.94 -19.12 -22.90
C GLY A 66 16.05 -19.35 -21.40
N THR A 67 17.21 -19.01 -20.85
CA THR A 67 17.52 -19.17 -19.41
C THR A 67 17.84 -17.86 -18.71
N CYS A 68 17.81 -16.73 -19.44
CA CYS A 68 18.03 -15.41 -18.91
C CYS A 68 17.07 -14.41 -19.57
N GLY A 69 16.50 -13.52 -18.78
CA GLY A 69 15.61 -12.47 -19.29
C GLY A 69 15.01 -11.60 -18.21
N ILE A 70 14.29 -10.59 -18.67
CA ILE A 70 13.59 -9.60 -17.84
C ILE A 70 12.14 -9.48 -18.26
N GLY A 71 11.26 -9.14 -17.32
CA GLY A 71 9.84 -9.00 -17.59
C GLY A 71 9.22 -7.89 -16.73
N HIS A 72 8.06 -7.42 -17.18
CA HIS A 72 7.41 -6.26 -16.60
C HIS A 72 5.89 -6.34 -16.71
N THR A 73 5.19 -5.89 -15.68
CA THR A 73 3.76 -5.53 -15.70
C THR A 73 3.64 -4.04 -15.40
N ARG A 74 2.97 -3.31 -16.30
CA ARG A 74 2.97 -1.84 -16.30
C ARG A 74 1.71 -1.26 -15.69
N TRP A 75 1.91 -0.24 -14.88
CA TRP A 75 0.96 0.81 -14.55
C TRP A 75 1.34 2.06 -15.33
N ALA A 76 0.49 2.53 -16.22
CA ALA A 76 0.84 3.61 -17.14
C ALA A 76 0.95 4.96 -16.41
N THR A 77 2.13 5.58 -16.47
CA THR A 77 2.41 6.94 -16.03
C THR A 77 2.66 7.88 -17.21
N HIS A 78 3.54 7.48 -18.14
CA HIS A 78 3.89 8.21 -19.36
C HIS A 78 3.50 7.41 -20.60
N GLY A 79 2.62 7.95 -21.44
CA GLY A 79 2.07 7.28 -22.62
C GLY A 79 0.94 6.30 -22.29
N GLU A 80 -0.09 6.27 -23.13
CA GLU A 80 -1.25 5.40 -22.98
C GLU A 80 -0.88 3.91 -23.01
N PRO A 81 -1.67 3.01 -22.41
CA PRO A 81 -1.48 1.58 -22.54
C PRO A 81 -1.55 1.11 -24.00
N SER A 82 -0.42 0.62 -24.51
CA SER A 82 -0.28 0.08 -25.88
C SER A 82 0.89 -0.89 -25.94
N ASP A 83 0.95 -1.72 -26.99
CA ASP A 83 2.08 -2.65 -27.20
C ASP A 83 3.42 -1.88 -27.32
N ILE A 84 3.42 -0.71 -27.94
CA ILE A 84 4.61 0.13 -28.13
C ILE A 84 5.11 0.70 -26.80
N ASN A 85 4.20 1.20 -25.96
CA ASN A 85 4.52 1.81 -24.67
C ASN A 85 4.74 0.75 -23.56
N SER A 86 4.52 -0.53 -23.83
CA SER A 86 4.81 -1.62 -22.89
C SER A 86 6.31 -1.84 -22.74
N HIS A 87 6.75 -2.19 -21.53
CA HIS A 87 8.13 -2.65 -21.29
C HIS A 87 8.29 -4.14 -21.67
N PRO A 88 9.51 -4.59 -21.93
CA PRO A 88 10.80 -3.88 -21.95
C PRO A 88 10.98 -2.92 -23.13
N HIS A 89 11.79 -1.85 -22.92
CA HIS A 89 12.27 -0.96 -23.98
C HIS A 89 13.73 -1.24 -24.30
N GLY A 90 14.12 -1.06 -25.55
CA GLY A 90 15.49 -1.31 -25.95
C GLY A 90 15.69 -1.32 -27.46
N ASN A 91 16.81 -1.87 -27.87
CA ASN A 91 17.20 -2.09 -29.27
C ASN A 91 17.76 -3.51 -29.46
N ALA A 92 18.49 -3.76 -30.54
CA ALA A 92 19.10 -5.07 -30.79
C ALA A 92 20.14 -5.49 -29.72
N ASN A 93 20.72 -4.55 -28.97
CA ASN A 93 21.86 -4.78 -28.08
C ASN A 93 21.53 -4.71 -26.60
N ILE A 94 20.59 -3.83 -26.21
CA ILE A 94 20.28 -3.54 -24.81
C ILE A 94 18.77 -3.48 -24.61
N PHE A 95 18.26 -4.13 -23.57
CA PHE A 95 16.87 -4.00 -23.14
C PHE A 95 16.78 -3.70 -21.66
N ILE A 96 15.79 -2.88 -21.30
CA ILE A 96 15.53 -2.48 -19.91
C ILE A 96 14.07 -2.63 -19.54
N VAL A 97 13.83 -2.89 -18.27
CA VAL A 97 12.57 -2.68 -17.56
C VAL A 97 12.77 -1.62 -16.51
N HIS A 98 11.74 -0.80 -16.25
CA HIS A 98 11.84 0.34 -15.37
C HIS A 98 10.55 0.53 -14.57
N ASN A 99 10.71 0.74 -13.26
CA ASN A 99 9.70 1.29 -12.37
C ASN A 99 10.19 2.66 -11.88
N GLY A 100 9.34 3.66 -11.90
CA GLY A 100 9.67 5.01 -11.48
C GLY A 100 9.33 6.06 -12.52
N ILE A 101 9.91 7.24 -12.37
CA ILE A 101 9.81 8.37 -13.31
C ILE A 101 11.19 9.00 -13.47
N ILE A 102 11.63 9.15 -14.71
CA ILE A 102 12.83 9.92 -15.04
C ILE A 102 12.41 11.36 -15.30
N GLU A 103 12.60 12.23 -14.34
CA GLU A 103 12.09 13.61 -14.36
C GLU A 103 12.70 14.47 -15.48
N ASN A 104 13.99 14.29 -15.72
CA ASN A 104 14.72 15.03 -16.76
C ASN A 104 14.69 14.34 -18.14
N TYR A 105 13.80 13.37 -18.38
CA TYR A 105 13.75 12.58 -19.63
C TYR A 105 13.64 13.45 -20.88
N ARG A 106 12.95 14.60 -20.83
CA ARG A 106 12.80 15.51 -21.97
C ARG A 106 14.13 16.09 -22.41
N THR A 107 14.94 16.57 -21.47
CA THR A 107 16.27 17.10 -21.74
C THR A 107 17.18 16.06 -22.37
N ILE A 108 17.16 14.83 -21.84
CA ILE A 108 17.94 13.71 -22.37
C ILE A 108 17.41 13.30 -23.74
N LYS A 109 16.10 13.26 -23.95
CA LYS A 109 15.48 12.97 -25.25
C LYS A 109 15.90 13.96 -26.32
N ASP A 110 15.86 15.26 -26.01
CA ASP A 110 16.26 16.32 -26.93
C ASP A 110 17.75 16.23 -27.31
N PHE A 111 18.60 15.82 -26.35
CA PHE A 111 20.01 15.55 -26.61
C PHE A 111 20.17 14.35 -27.58
N LEU A 112 19.51 13.24 -27.32
CA LEU A 112 19.58 12.02 -28.14
C LEU A 112 19.01 12.21 -29.56
N LEU A 113 17.92 13.00 -29.69
CA LEU A 113 17.39 13.40 -31.01
C LEU A 113 18.43 14.15 -31.86
N LYS A 114 19.22 15.06 -31.24
CA LYS A 114 20.31 15.78 -31.90
C LYS A 114 21.48 14.83 -32.30
N LYS A 115 21.59 13.67 -31.64
CA LYS A 115 22.57 12.62 -31.99
C LYS A 115 22.04 11.64 -33.03
N GLY A 116 20.81 11.82 -33.53
CA GLY A 116 20.21 11.00 -34.58
C GLY A 116 19.38 9.80 -34.08
N TYR A 117 19.14 9.70 -32.77
CA TYR A 117 18.27 8.66 -32.23
C TYR A 117 16.79 8.93 -32.58
N VAL A 118 16.06 7.85 -32.88
CA VAL A 118 14.63 7.90 -33.16
C VAL A 118 13.89 7.24 -32.02
N PHE A 119 12.79 7.83 -31.58
CA PHE A 119 11.94 7.33 -30.50
C PHE A 119 10.64 6.78 -31.05
N GLU A 120 10.24 5.61 -30.57
CA GLU A 120 9.02 4.93 -31.01
C GLU A 120 7.91 5.05 -29.97
N SER A 121 8.28 5.10 -28.68
CA SER A 121 7.32 5.18 -27.59
C SER A 121 7.20 6.59 -27.00
N GLN A 122 6.19 6.74 -26.15
CA GLN A 122 5.95 7.97 -25.38
C GLN A 122 6.51 7.88 -23.96
N THR A 123 7.25 6.80 -23.63
CA THR A 123 7.73 6.54 -22.29
C THR A 123 9.06 7.24 -22.01
N ASP A 124 9.25 7.66 -20.78
CA ASP A 124 10.53 8.12 -20.25
C ASP A 124 11.58 7.00 -20.26
N THR A 125 11.16 5.76 -20.08
CA THR A 125 12.00 4.55 -20.08
C THR A 125 12.78 4.36 -21.38
N GLU A 126 12.16 4.61 -22.54
CA GLU A 126 12.86 4.52 -23.82
C GLU A 126 14.05 5.49 -23.87
N THR A 127 13.95 6.62 -23.21
CA THR A 127 15.05 7.60 -23.12
C THR A 127 16.25 7.00 -22.41
N VAL A 128 16.04 6.27 -21.31
CA VAL A 128 17.12 5.56 -20.59
C VAL A 128 17.72 4.46 -21.44
N ALA A 129 16.88 3.67 -22.15
CA ALA A 129 17.37 2.61 -23.05
C ALA A 129 18.27 3.17 -24.16
N LYS A 130 17.90 4.30 -24.76
CA LYS A 130 18.69 4.99 -25.80
C LYS A 130 19.95 5.65 -25.21
N LEU A 131 19.90 6.13 -23.98
CA LEU A 131 21.07 6.71 -23.31
C LEU A 131 22.11 5.64 -22.96
N LEU A 132 21.66 4.46 -22.52
CA LEU A 132 22.54 3.30 -22.34
C LEU A 132 23.22 2.90 -23.67
N ASP A 133 22.46 2.83 -24.75
CA ASP A 133 23.01 2.51 -26.08
C ASP A 133 24.02 3.59 -26.55
N TYR A 134 23.75 4.87 -26.28
CA TYR A 134 24.66 5.97 -26.64
C TYR A 134 26.01 5.87 -25.92
N TYR A 135 26.05 5.42 -24.65
CA TYR A 135 27.27 5.29 -23.87
C TYR A 135 27.93 3.92 -23.93
N TYR A 136 27.28 2.93 -24.55
CA TYR A 136 27.79 1.57 -24.57
C TYR A 136 28.99 1.39 -25.49
N GLU A 137 30.13 1.09 -24.90
CA GLU A 137 31.41 0.82 -25.59
C GLU A 137 31.96 -0.59 -25.26
N GLY A 138 31.06 -1.56 -24.89
CA GLY A 138 31.43 -2.93 -24.54
C GLY A 138 31.60 -3.20 -23.04
N ASP A 139 31.50 -2.18 -22.19
CA ASP A 139 31.53 -2.31 -20.73
C ASP A 139 30.19 -1.90 -20.12
N PRO A 140 29.36 -2.86 -19.65
CA PRO A 140 28.09 -2.57 -19.02
C PRO A 140 28.19 -1.73 -17.75
N MET A 141 29.18 -2.00 -16.88
CA MET A 141 29.32 -1.29 -15.61
C MET A 141 29.64 0.20 -15.83
N ALA A 142 30.65 0.48 -16.65
CA ALA A 142 30.99 1.85 -17.01
C ALA A 142 29.83 2.58 -17.70
N THR A 143 29.06 1.87 -18.53
CA THR A 143 27.87 2.41 -19.19
C THR A 143 26.78 2.79 -18.19
N ILE A 144 26.44 1.88 -17.27
CA ILE A 144 25.42 2.13 -16.24
C ILE A 144 25.85 3.30 -15.38
N GLN A 145 27.09 3.36 -14.92
CA GLN A 145 27.60 4.47 -14.12
C GLN A 145 27.46 5.84 -14.82
N LYS A 146 27.79 5.93 -16.11
CA LYS A 146 27.61 7.14 -16.90
C LYS A 146 26.14 7.56 -16.95
N VAL A 147 25.22 6.62 -17.16
CA VAL A 147 23.78 6.86 -17.23
C VAL A 147 23.23 7.32 -15.88
N LEU A 148 23.64 6.68 -14.78
CA LEU A 148 23.21 7.05 -13.43
C LEU A 148 23.62 8.46 -13.02
N ALA A 149 24.73 8.95 -13.56
CA ALA A 149 25.20 10.32 -13.33
C ALA A 149 24.36 11.38 -14.06
N GLU A 150 23.53 11.00 -15.05
CA GLU A 150 22.75 11.93 -15.86
C GLU A 150 21.25 11.87 -15.61
N ILE A 151 20.72 10.73 -15.16
CA ILE A 151 19.28 10.59 -14.92
C ILE A 151 18.87 11.14 -13.56
N GLU A 152 17.76 11.88 -13.53
CA GLU A 152 17.15 12.43 -12.33
C GLU A 152 15.76 11.79 -12.10
N GLY A 153 15.36 11.69 -10.82
CA GLY A 153 14.08 11.10 -10.41
C GLY A 153 14.21 9.76 -9.74
N SER A 154 13.10 9.00 -9.66
CA SER A 154 13.02 7.69 -9.03
C SER A 154 13.11 6.57 -10.06
N TYR A 155 13.87 5.52 -9.77
CA TYR A 155 13.97 4.38 -10.67
C TYR A 155 14.32 3.06 -9.97
N ALA A 156 13.79 1.97 -10.52
CA ALA A 156 14.30 0.62 -10.38
C ALA A 156 14.47 0.06 -11.79
N LEU A 157 15.67 -0.33 -12.15
CA LEU A 157 16.04 -0.77 -13.48
C LEU A 157 16.49 -2.23 -13.46
N GLY A 158 15.98 -3.04 -14.40
CA GLY A 158 16.55 -4.33 -14.76
C GLY A 158 17.07 -4.22 -16.19
N ILE A 159 18.36 -4.51 -16.41
CA ILE A 159 19.06 -4.26 -17.67
C ILE A 159 19.72 -5.54 -18.15
N ILE A 160 19.60 -5.85 -19.45
CA ILE A 160 20.30 -6.94 -20.12
C ILE A 160 21.04 -6.42 -21.36
N PHE A 161 22.27 -6.91 -21.54
CA PHE A 161 23.11 -6.58 -22.68
C PHE A 161 23.36 -7.82 -23.54
N LYS A 162 23.24 -7.73 -24.85
CA LYS A 162 23.39 -8.84 -25.78
C LYS A 162 24.74 -9.56 -25.65
N ASP A 163 25.81 -8.79 -25.40
CA ASP A 163 27.17 -9.34 -25.31
C ASP A 163 27.40 -10.12 -23.99
N PHE A 164 26.43 -10.08 -23.07
CA PHE A 164 26.45 -10.78 -21.78
C PHE A 164 25.17 -11.61 -21.58
N PRO A 165 24.96 -12.68 -22.36
CA PRO A 165 23.67 -13.38 -22.47
C PRO A 165 23.20 -14.08 -21.18
N ARG A 166 24.05 -14.18 -20.16
CA ARG A 166 23.75 -14.81 -18.87
C ARG A 166 23.85 -13.83 -17.70
N ARG A 167 23.75 -12.53 -17.98
CA ARG A 167 23.84 -11.50 -16.96
C ARG A 167 22.65 -10.57 -16.95
N ILE A 168 22.23 -10.22 -15.74
CA ILE A 168 21.26 -9.17 -15.48
C ILE A 168 21.94 -8.14 -14.57
N TYR A 169 21.78 -6.87 -14.92
CA TYR A 169 22.20 -5.75 -14.07
C TYR A 169 20.95 -5.13 -13.47
N ALA A 170 21.00 -4.82 -12.17
CA ALA A 170 19.91 -4.19 -11.46
C ALA A 170 20.41 -2.98 -10.68
N VAL A 171 19.63 -1.91 -10.69
CA VAL A 171 19.93 -0.69 -9.94
C VAL A 171 18.66 -0.04 -9.47
N ARG A 172 18.69 0.64 -8.32
CA ARG A 172 17.52 1.36 -7.82
C ARG A 172 17.87 2.72 -7.20
N LYS A 173 16.89 3.62 -7.27
CA LYS A 173 16.80 4.85 -6.49
C LYS A 173 15.33 5.15 -6.20
N ASP A 174 14.95 5.26 -4.93
CA ASP A 174 13.59 5.55 -4.43
C ASP A 174 12.48 4.54 -4.84
N SER A 175 12.69 3.70 -5.85
CA SER A 175 11.77 2.64 -6.26
C SER A 175 12.21 1.27 -5.74
N PRO A 176 11.30 0.40 -5.21
CA PRO A 176 11.69 -0.88 -4.62
C PRO A 176 12.21 -1.88 -5.65
N LEU A 177 13.34 -2.52 -5.33
CA LEU A 177 13.90 -3.65 -6.07
C LEU A 177 14.71 -4.52 -5.12
N ILE A 178 14.44 -5.82 -5.14
CA ILE A 178 15.19 -6.84 -4.40
C ILE A 178 15.96 -7.72 -5.37
N VAL A 179 17.03 -8.33 -4.85
CA VAL A 179 17.81 -9.36 -5.53
C VAL A 179 17.69 -10.65 -4.73
N ALA A 180 17.34 -11.76 -5.39
CA ALA A 180 17.18 -13.03 -4.70
C ALA A 180 18.06 -14.12 -5.30
N VAL A 181 18.45 -15.10 -4.47
CA VAL A 181 19.31 -16.20 -4.88
C VAL A 181 18.68 -17.54 -4.51
N GLY A 182 18.72 -18.47 -5.46
CA GLY A 182 18.33 -19.86 -5.29
C GLY A 182 19.50 -20.79 -5.59
N GLU A 183 19.22 -22.07 -5.76
CA GLU A 183 20.22 -23.07 -6.17
C GLU A 183 20.52 -22.93 -7.67
N ASP A 184 21.69 -22.42 -8.03
CA ASP A 184 22.12 -22.13 -9.40
C ASP A 184 21.19 -21.17 -10.17
N GLU A 185 20.50 -20.28 -9.47
CA GLU A 185 19.61 -19.28 -10.08
C GLU A 185 19.56 -17.99 -9.27
N ALA A 186 19.37 -16.88 -9.96
CA ALA A 186 19.22 -15.57 -9.34
C ALA A 186 18.07 -14.77 -9.98
N PHE A 187 17.51 -13.87 -9.19
CA PHE A 187 16.32 -13.08 -9.55
C PHE A 187 16.51 -11.62 -9.19
N ILE A 188 15.89 -10.74 -9.95
CA ILE A 188 15.47 -9.43 -9.46
C ILE A 188 13.96 -9.39 -9.40
N ALA A 189 13.39 -8.71 -8.42
CA ALA A 189 11.95 -8.53 -8.32
C ALA A 189 11.59 -7.21 -7.61
N SER A 190 10.45 -6.64 -7.97
CA SER A 190 9.94 -5.44 -7.28
C SER A 190 9.39 -5.76 -5.89
N ASP A 191 9.09 -7.03 -5.59
CA ASP A 191 8.53 -7.44 -4.31
C ASP A 191 8.78 -8.94 -4.05
N VAL A 192 8.85 -9.30 -2.76
CA VAL A 192 9.14 -10.65 -2.27
C VAL A 192 8.16 -11.73 -2.77
N PRO A 193 6.82 -11.50 -2.88
CA PRO A 193 5.89 -12.50 -3.39
C PRO A 193 6.27 -13.11 -4.75
N ALA A 194 6.98 -12.36 -5.60
CA ALA A 194 7.40 -12.83 -6.91
C ALA A 194 8.40 -14.01 -6.88
N ILE A 195 9.18 -14.10 -5.80
CA ILE A 195 10.29 -15.06 -5.69
C ILE A 195 10.00 -16.27 -4.80
N LEU A 196 8.95 -16.21 -3.95
CA LEU A 196 8.68 -17.20 -2.90
C LEU A 196 8.53 -18.64 -3.39
N LYS A 197 8.10 -18.83 -4.64
CA LYS A 197 8.02 -20.15 -5.27
C LYS A 197 9.40 -20.79 -5.51
N TYR A 198 10.43 -19.98 -5.59
CA TYR A 198 11.78 -20.38 -5.97
C TYR A 198 12.76 -20.31 -4.83
N THR A 199 12.70 -19.23 -4.03
CA THR A 199 13.58 -19.01 -2.89
C THR A 199 12.93 -18.06 -1.88
N LYS A 200 13.37 -18.17 -0.60
CA LYS A 200 13.07 -17.21 0.45
C LYS A 200 14.24 -16.25 0.73
N ASN A 201 15.41 -16.52 0.13
CA ASN A 201 16.62 -15.76 0.38
C ASN A 201 16.72 -14.57 -0.59
N TYR A 202 16.88 -13.39 -0.04
CA TYR A 202 16.99 -12.16 -0.83
C TYR A 202 17.87 -11.10 -0.18
N TYR A 203 18.29 -10.14 -0.97
CA TYR A 203 19.05 -8.97 -0.56
C TYR A 203 18.26 -7.71 -0.91
N LEU A 204 18.40 -6.68 -0.09
CA LEU A 204 17.90 -5.33 -0.37
C LEU A 204 19.00 -4.52 -1.05
N LEU A 205 18.67 -3.88 -2.18
CA LEU A 205 19.53 -2.87 -2.76
C LEU A 205 19.34 -1.54 -2.03
N ASP A 206 20.45 -0.86 -1.74
CA ASP A 206 20.41 0.53 -1.28
C ASP A 206 20.41 1.50 -2.47
N GLU A 207 20.36 2.80 -2.20
CA GLU A 207 20.25 3.83 -3.22
C GLU A 207 21.49 3.84 -4.14
N ASN A 208 21.25 3.72 -5.45
CA ASN A 208 22.27 3.70 -6.50
C ASN A 208 23.27 2.54 -6.43
N GLU A 209 23.00 1.51 -5.64
CA GLU A 209 23.77 0.26 -5.73
C GLU A 209 23.45 -0.49 -7.02
N ILE A 210 24.46 -1.12 -7.58
CA ILE A 210 24.35 -1.95 -8.78
C ILE A 210 24.55 -3.41 -8.40
N ALA A 211 23.56 -4.26 -8.69
CA ALA A 211 23.70 -5.70 -8.58
C ALA A 211 23.99 -6.31 -9.95
N VAL A 212 24.91 -7.24 -9.98
CA VAL A 212 25.24 -8.07 -11.16
C VAL A 212 24.89 -9.52 -10.85
N LEU A 213 23.91 -10.06 -11.57
CA LEU A 213 23.47 -11.44 -11.45
C LEU A 213 24.09 -12.25 -12.60
N ASP A 214 24.83 -13.30 -12.28
CA ASP A 214 25.49 -14.17 -13.23
C ASP A 214 25.39 -15.63 -12.74
N ASP A 215 24.51 -16.42 -13.36
CA ASP A 215 24.42 -17.88 -13.17
C ASP A 215 24.32 -18.35 -11.69
N GLY A 216 23.42 -17.71 -10.92
CA GLY A 216 23.21 -18.02 -9.49
C GLY A 216 24.19 -17.35 -8.54
N LYS A 217 25.12 -16.56 -9.08
CA LYS A 217 25.99 -15.67 -8.28
C LYS A 217 25.46 -14.25 -8.37
N VAL A 218 25.64 -13.52 -7.29
CA VAL A 218 25.29 -12.10 -7.22
C VAL A 218 26.44 -11.33 -6.61
N GLU A 219 26.81 -10.26 -7.26
CA GLU A 219 27.79 -9.29 -6.80
C GLU A 219 27.13 -7.92 -6.69
N PHE A 220 27.53 -7.16 -5.66
CA PHE A 220 27.00 -5.82 -5.42
C PHE A 220 28.11 -4.80 -5.49
N PHE A 221 27.80 -3.65 -6.08
CA PHE A 221 28.73 -2.54 -6.26
C PHE A 221 28.05 -1.23 -5.90
N ASP A 222 28.80 -0.27 -5.40
CA ASP A 222 28.34 1.10 -5.27
C ASP A 222 28.32 1.81 -6.65
N VAL A 223 27.85 3.04 -6.69
CA VAL A 223 27.80 3.88 -7.91
C VAL A 223 29.17 4.11 -8.54
N HIS A 224 30.25 3.94 -7.78
CA HIS A 224 31.63 4.08 -8.25
C HIS A 224 32.25 2.75 -8.69
N GLY A 225 31.51 1.64 -8.60
CA GLY A 225 31.97 0.31 -8.98
C GLY A 225 32.81 -0.39 -7.91
N MET A 226 32.79 0.10 -6.67
CA MET A 226 33.45 -0.56 -5.55
C MET A 226 32.55 -1.68 -5.01
N PRO A 227 33.10 -2.88 -4.75
CA PRO A 227 32.32 -3.99 -4.19
C PRO A 227 31.69 -3.64 -2.85
N VAL A 228 30.44 -4.06 -2.66
CA VAL A 228 29.67 -3.88 -1.42
C VAL A 228 29.24 -5.25 -0.88
N GLU A 229 29.46 -5.49 0.42
CA GLU A 229 28.92 -6.67 1.09
C GLU A 229 27.50 -6.41 1.56
N LYS A 230 26.59 -7.38 1.34
CA LYS A 230 25.18 -7.29 1.70
C LYS A 230 24.78 -8.42 2.63
N GLU A 231 23.94 -8.10 3.61
CA GLU A 231 23.31 -9.10 4.46
C GLU A 231 22.16 -9.80 3.72
N MET A 232 22.16 -11.12 3.76
CA MET A 232 21.09 -11.94 3.19
C MET A 232 19.92 -12.01 4.18
N LEU A 233 18.74 -11.63 3.69
CA LEU A 233 17.49 -11.71 4.43
C LEU A 233 16.71 -12.97 4.02
N VAL A 234 15.85 -13.43 4.92
CA VAL A 234 14.95 -14.57 4.69
C VAL A 234 13.51 -14.09 4.84
N ALA A 235 12.68 -14.34 3.84
CA ALA A 235 11.27 -14.00 3.90
C ALA A 235 10.57 -14.76 5.03
N ASP A 236 9.83 -14.04 5.87
CA ASP A 236 9.17 -14.55 7.08
C ASP A 236 7.74 -15.06 6.84
N PHE A 237 7.31 -15.17 5.59
CA PHE A 237 6.01 -15.71 5.19
C PHE A 237 6.12 -16.69 4.02
N ASP A 238 5.14 -17.58 3.92
CA ASP A 238 5.08 -18.64 2.92
C ASP A 238 4.21 -18.27 1.73
N MET A 239 4.34 -19.04 0.64
CA MET A 239 3.54 -18.87 -0.56
C MET A 239 2.03 -19.02 -0.28
N GLU A 240 1.62 -19.87 0.67
CA GLU A 240 0.22 -20.03 1.08
C GLU A 240 -0.39 -18.73 1.62
N ALA A 241 0.41 -17.91 2.32
CA ALA A 241 -0.03 -16.60 2.81
C ALA A 241 -0.39 -15.64 1.65
N ALA A 242 0.26 -15.80 0.51
CA ALA A 242 0.03 -15.02 -0.71
C ALA A 242 -0.99 -15.69 -1.67
N GLU A 243 -1.78 -16.67 -1.20
CA GLU A 243 -2.85 -17.33 -1.95
C GLU A 243 -4.23 -17.01 -1.36
N LYS A 244 -5.30 -17.25 -2.15
CA LYS A 244 -6.67 -16.93 -1.72
C LYS A 244 -7.22 -17.82 -0.61
N GLY A 245 -6.60 -18.98 -0.35
CA GLY A 245 -6.97 -19.86 0.76
C GLY A 245 -8.45 -20.31 0.76
N GLY A 246 -9.04 -20.54 -0.42
CA GLY A 246 -10.45 -20.93 -0.56
C GLY A 246 -11.46 -19.78 -0.65
N TYR A 247 -11.04 -18.54 -0.45
CA TYR A 247 -11.89 -17.36 -0.65
C TYR A 247 -12.02 -17.00 -2.12
N ALA A 248 -13.15 -16.40 -2.51
CA ALA A 248 -13.37 -15.94 -3.88
C ALA A 248 -12.36 -14.85 -4.31
N HIS A 249 -12.02 -13.95 -3.39
CA HIS A 249 -11.14 -12.81 -3.60
C HIS A 249 -10.16 -12.61 -2.45
N PHE A 250 -9.00 -12.00 -2.71
CA PHE A 250 -8.04 -11.63 -1.68
C PHE A 250 -8.64 -10.66 -0.65
N MET A 251 -9.39 -9.65 -1.09
CA MET A 251 -10.03 -8.71 -0.18
C MET A 251 -10.91 -9.41 0.86
N LEU A 252 -11.71 -10.39 0.46
CA LEU A 252 -12.55 -11.13 1.40
C LEU A 252 -11.72 -11.94 2.39
N LYS A 253 -10.65 -12.62 1.91
CA LYS A 253 -9.69 -13.33 2.77
C LYS A 253 -9.09 -12.36 3.79
N GLU A 254 -8.59 -11.22 3.34
CA GLU A 254 -7.91 -10.22 4.16
C GLU A 254 -8.86 -9.58 5.19
N ILE A 255 -10.15 -9.41 4.88
CA ILE A 255 -11.17 -9.02 5.84
C ILE A 255 -11.34 -10.10 6.93
N HIS A 256 -11.35 -11.37 6.57
CA HIS A 256 -11.45 -12.48 7.52
C HIS A 256 -10.17 -12.74 8.32
N GLU A 257 -9.01 -12.32 7.85
CA GLU A 257 -7.72 -12.40 8.55
C GLU A 257 -7.56 -11.36 9.65
N GLN A 258 -8.39 -10.32 9.70
CA GLN A 258 -8.25 -9.20 10.64
C GLN A 258 -8.14 -9.64 12.11
N PRO A 259 -8.94 -10.58 12.64
CA PRO A 259 -8.79 -11.02 14.03
C PRO A 259 -7.40 -11.60 14.33
N THR A 260 -6.87 -12.41 13.43
CA THR A 260 -5.53 -13.00 13.56
C THR A 260 -4.43 -11.95 13.42
N ALA A 261 -4.57 -11.04 12.46
CA ALA A 261 -3.61 -9.96 12.23
C ALA A 261 -3.49 -9.04 13.45
N ILE A 262 -4.62 -8.70 14.10
CA ILE A 262 -4.61 -7.93 15.36
C ILE A 262 -3.86 -8.69 16.44
N LYS A 263 -4.18 -9.97 16.67
CA LYS A 263 -3.50 -10.81 17.69
C LYS A 263 -1.98 -10.81 17.47
N THR A 264 -1.54 -11.02 16.25
CA THR A 264 -0.12 -11.04 15.89
C THR A 264 0.55 -9.67 16.12
N THR A 265 -0.16 -8.59 15.85
CA THR A 265 0.34 -7.22 16.03
C THR A 265 0.49 -6.83 17.49
N ILE A 266 -0.53 -7.12 18.33
CA ILE A 266 -0.57 -6.57 19.70
C ILE A 266 0.05 -7.49 20.75
N THR A 267 -0.03 -8.84 20.59
CA THR A 267 0.37 -9.79 21.65
C THR A 267 1.81 -9.60 22.09
N PRO A 268 2.81 -9.47 21.20
CA PRO A 268 4.21 -9.30 21.63
C PRO A 268 4.47 -7.94 22.30
N ARG A 269 3.55 -7.00 22.19
CA ARG A 269 3.65 -5.61 22.71
C ARG A 269 2.85 -5.39 23.97
N ILE A 270 2.42 -6.45 24.63
CA ILE A 270 1.71 -6.37 25.90
C ILE A 270 2.45 -7.24 26.93
N VAL A 271 3.00 -6.59 27.94
CA VAL A 271 3.72 -7.24 29.04
C VAL A 271 3.02 -6.86 30.35
N ASP A 272 2.68 -7.85 31.15
CA ASP A 272 1.96 -7.66 32.44
C ASP A 272 0.68 -6.80 32.29
N GLY A 273 -0.03 -6.93 31.18
CA GLY A 273 -1.24 -6.20 30.87
C GLY A 273 -1.04 -4.73 30.45
N MET A 274 0.19 -4.30 30.27
CA MET A 274 0.57 -2.94 29.87
C MET A 274 1.18 -2.93 28.46
N PRO A 275 0.98 -1.86 27.66
CA PRO A 275 1.68 -1.70 26.41
C PRO A 275 3.20 -1.62 26.62
N ASN A 276 3.95 -2.39 25.85
CA ASN A 276 5.43 -2.34 25.81
C ASN A 276 5.88 -2.07 24.37
N LEU A 277 6.50 -0.92 24.12
CA LEU A 277 6.97 -0.48 22.82
C LEU A 277 8.51 -0.33 22.78
N GLU A 278 9.22 -0.96 23.75
CA GLU A 278 10.67 -0.88 23.87
C GLU A 278 11.39 -1.52 22.69
N GLU A 279 10.75 -2.43 21.95
CA GLU A 279 11.32 -3.02 20.73
C GLU A 279 11.78 -1.97 19.70
N CYS A 280 11.13 -0.81 19.67
CA CYS A 280 11.51 0.31 18.81
C CYS A 280 12.17 1.48 19.59
N GLY A 281 12.52 1.29 20.85
CA GLY A 281 13.14 2.31 21.69
C GLY A 281 12.17 3.32 22.31
N LEU A 282 10.85 3.07 22.27
CA LEU A 282 9.84 3.89 22.92
C LEU A 282 9.59 3.41 24.35
N THR A 283 10.39 3.91 25.29
CA THR A 283 10.15 3.77 26.73
C THR A 283 9.10 4.77 27.20
N TYR A 284 8.48 4.54 28.37
CA TYR A 284 7.53 5.49 28.97
C TYR A 284 8.18 6.86 29.25
N ASP A 285 9.46 6.88 29.65
CA ASP A 285 10.19 8.14 29.85
C ASP A 285 10.37 8.93 28.56
N ARG A 286 10.66 8.24 27.45
CA ARG A 286 10.76 8.90 26.13
C ARG A 286 9.40 9.40 25.66
N LEU A 287 8.33 8.61 25.80
CA LEU A 287 6.97 9.00 25.45
C LEU A 287 6.50 10.26 26.21
N LYS A 288 6.89 10.39 27.47
CA LYS A 288 6.60 11.56 28.30
C LYS A 288 7.26 12.85 27.79
N GLY A 289 8.33 12.72 27.01
CA GLY A 289 9.08 13.86 26.48
C GLY A 289 8.41 14.56 25.29
N TYR A 290 7.45 13.94 24.63
CA TYR A 290 6.76 14.54 23.49
C TYR A 290 5.63 15.47 23.91
N ASN A 291 5.57 16.65 23.29
CA ASN A 291 4.54 17.65 23.55
C ASN A 291 3.58 17.83 22.36
N ASN A 292 4.04 17.52 21.15
CA ASN A 292 3.24 17.54 19.91
C ASN A 292 3.50 16.28 19.11
N ILE A 293 2.45 15.78 18.48
CA ILE A 293 2.51 14.64 17.58
C ILE A 293 1.96 15.05 16.21
N PHE A 294 2.72 14.76 15.16
CA PHE A 294 2.23 14.83 13.78
C PHE A 294 2.04 13.41 13.26
N VAL A 295 0.93 13.14 12.60
CA VAL A 295 0.68 11.89 11.90
C VAL A 295 0.57 12.21 10.42
N VAL A 296 1.46 11.65 9.60
CA VAL A 296 1.56 11.98 8.18
C VAL A 296 1.46 10.71 7.36
N ALA A 297 0.48 10.66 6.45
CA ALA A 297 0.18 9.48 5.66
C ALA A 297 -0.67 9.81 4.43
N CYS A 298 -0.94 8.81 3.59
CA CYS A 298 -1.83 8.90 2.44
C CYS A 298 -3.03 7.95 2.60
N GLY A 299 -4.21 8.35 2.10
CA GLY A 299 -5.39 7.49 1.95
C GLY A 299 -5.82 6.78 3.24
N THR A 300 -6.01 5.48 3.16
CA THR A 300 -6.43 4.61 4.28
C THR A 300 -5.53 4.76 5.52
N ALA A 301 -4.22 4.90 5.33
CA ALA A 301 -3.28 5.09 6.44
C ALA A 301 -3.48 6.45 7.14
N MET A 302 -3.82 7.50 6.40
CA MET A 302 -4.18 8.80 6.98
C MET A 302 -5.50 8.71 7.78
N HIS A 303 -6.48 7.93 7.30
CA HIS A 303 -7.71 7.68 8.06
C HIS A 303 -7.46 6.92 9.37
N ALA A 304 -6.49 5.99 9.40
CA ALA A 304 -6.04 5.37 10.65
C ALA A 304 -5.44 6.42 11.60
N GLY A 305 -4.65 7.34 11.07
CA GLY A 305 -4.11 8.48 11.82
C GLY A 305 -5.18 9.39 12.39
N LEU A 306 -6.29 9.62 11.67
CA LEU A 306 -7.42 10.40 12.18
C LEU A 306 -8.08 9.75 13.39
N VAL A 307 -8.31 8.44 13.37
CA VAL A 307 -8.79 7.71 14.55
C VAL A 307 -7.77 7.81 15.68
N GLY A 308 -6.48 7.57 15.38
CA GLY A 308 -5.39 7.74 16.35
C GLY A 308 -5.36 9.12 17.00
N LYS A 309 -5.56 10.19 16.22
CA LYS A 309 -5.69 11.57 16.74
C LYS A 309 -6.79 11.69 17.79
N TYR A 310 -8.01 11.25 17.44
CA TYR A 310 -9.14 11.35 18.37
C TYR A 310 -8.86 10.62 19.70
N VAL A 311 -8.22 9.45 19.63
CA VAL A 311 -7.88 8.66 20.82
C VAL A 311 -6.78 9.35 21.63
N LEU A 312 -5.67 9.74 20.99
CA LEU A 312 -4.54 10.42 21.63
C LEU A 312 -4.97 11.73 22.30
N GLU A 313 -5.79 12.55 21.63
CA GLU A 313 -6.28 13.79 22.20
C GLU A 313 -7.27 13.54 23.35
N LYS A 314 -8.15 12.52 23.23
CA LYS A 314 -9.18 12.23 24.25
C LYS A 314 -8.58 11.70 25.54
N ILE A 315 -7.67 10.72 25.48
CA ILE A 315 -7.12 10.06 26.67
C ILE A 315 -5.68 10.46 27.00
N GLY A 316 -4.85 10.75 26.00
CA GLY A 316 -3.45 11.16 26.19
C GLY A 316 -3.28 12.63 26.46
N ARG A 317 -4.30 13.45 26.15
CA ARG A 317 -4.32 14.92 26.34
C ARG A 317 -3.13 15.63 25.70
N ILE A 318 -2.65 15.11 24.59
CA ILE A 318 -1.54 15.64 23.80
C ILE A 318 -2.07 16.16 22.45
N PRO A 319 -1.62 17.34 21.96
CA PRO A 319 -2.02 17.86 20.65
C PRO A 319 -1.54 16.94 19.52
N VAL A 320 -2.45 16.61 18.57
CA VAL A 320 -2.12 15.78 17.41
C VAL A 320 -2.58 16.47 16.13
N THR A 321 -1.67 16.63 15.19
CA THR A 321 -1.96 17.09 13.84
C THR A 321 -1.89 15.91 12.88
N VAL A 322 -2.97 15.65 12.13
CA VAL A 322 -2.96 14.66 11.05
C VAL A 322 -2.97 15.38 9.72
N ASP A 323 -2.13 14.97 8.80
CA ASP A 323 -2.01 15.61 7.50
C ASP A 323 -1.80 14.59 6.37
N MET A 324 -2.24 14.96 5.17
CA MET A 324 -1.91 14.23 3.95
C MET A 324 -0.44 14.45 3.60
N ALA A 325 0.30 13.39 3.33
CA ALA A 325 1.73 13.48 3.09
C ALA A 325 2.07 14.38 1.87
N SER A 326 1.25 14.34 0.81
CA SER A 326 1.39 15.21 -0.36
C SER A 326 1.30 16.70 0.00
N GLU A 327 0.38 17.08 0.90
CA GLU A 327 0.19 18.46 1.31
C GLU A 327 1.19 18.90 2.39
N PHE A 328 1.51 17.99 3.32
CA PHE A 328 2.44 18.24 4.41
C PHE A 328 3.79 18.75 3.92
N ARG A 329 4.30 18.20 2.82
CA ARG A 329 5.57 18.60 2.19
C ARG A 329 5.61 20.06 1.76
N TYR A 330 4.50 20.56 1.21
CA TYR A 330 4.46 21.84 0.50
C TYR A 330 3.89 22.98 1.35
N ARG A 331 3.15 22.68 2.42
CA ARG A 331 2.58 23.71 3.29
C ARG A 331 3.55 24.30 4.32
N ASP A 332 4.81 23.85 4.33
CA ASP A 332 5.85 24.31 5.26
C ASP A 332 5.43 24.16 6.75
N PRO A 333 5.21 22.92 7.25
CA PRO A 333 4.66 22.68 8.57
C PRO A 333 5.58 23.19 9.69
N ILE A 334 5.00 23.69 10.76
CA ILE A 334 5.76 24.13 11.94
C ILE A 334 6.11 22.89 12.76
N ILE A 335 7.33 22.41 12.57
CA ILE A 335 7.93 21.27 13.28
C ILE A 335 9.10 21.77 14.08
N ALA A 336 9.23 21.34 15.33
CA ALA A 336 10.31 21.71 16.22
C ALA A 336 11.03 20.47 16.76
N LYS A 337 12.23 20.68 17.25
CA LYS A 337 12.97 19.67 18.00
C LYS A 337 12.14 19.27 19.25
N GLY A 338 11.94 17.96 19.46
CA GLY A 338 11.12 17.41 20.51
C GLY A 338 9.67 17.09 20.08
N ASP A 339 9.29 17.37 18.83
CA ASP A 339 8.06 16.85 18.23
C ASP A 339 8.29 15.40 17.74
N LEU A 340 7.24 14.61 17.77
CA LEU A 340 7.19 13.27 17.19
C LEU A 340 6.42 13.32 15.88
N VAL A 341 7.04 12.89 14.79
CA VAL A 341 6.36 12.70 13.50
C VAL A 341 6.16 11.22 13.24
N ILE A 342 4.92 10.79 13.16
CA ILE A 342 4.51 9.40 12.91
C ILE A 342 4.16 9.26 11.42
N LEU A 343 4.94 8.44 10.70
CA LEU A 343 4.74 8.14 9.29
C LEU A 343 4.03 6.80 9.18
N VAL A 344 2.88 6.76 8.49
CA VAL A 344 2.10 5.52 8.38
C VAL A 344 2.01 5.08 6.92
N SER A 345 2.44 3.85 6.64
CA SER A 345 2.37 3.26 5.29
C SER A 345 2.33 1.74 5.38
N GLN A 346 1.40 1.11 4.68
CA GLN A 346 1.35 -0.36 4.60
C GLN A 346 2.62 -0.90 3.91
N SER A 347 2.97 -0.37 2.76
CA SER A 347 4.13 -0.81 1.97
C SER A 347 5.47 -0.28 2.50
N GLY A 348 5.45 0.87 3.19
CA GLY A 348 6.65 1.60 3.54
C GLY A 348 7.42 2.21 2.35
N GLU A 349 6.76 2.29 1.17
CA GLU A 349 7.35 2.77 -0.09
C GLU A 349 6.53 3.91 -0.71
N THR A 350 5.60 4.52 0.03
CA THR A 350 4.78 5.64 -0.47
C THR A 350 5.65 6.88 -0.63
N ALA A 351 5.79 7.38 -1.87
CA ALA A 351 6.71 8.46 -2.20
C ALA A 351 6.51 9.72 -1.34
N ASP A 352 5.28 10.24 -1.28
CA ASP A 352 4.98 11.43 -0.47
C ASP A 352 5.27 11.22 1.01
N THR A 353 4.97 10.02 1.56
CA THR A 353 5.24 9.71 2.97
C THR A 353 6.73 9.63 3.25
N LEU A 354 7.52 9.07 2.32
CA LEU A 354 8.97 9.02 2.41
C LEU A 354 9.59 10.42 2.36
N ALA A 355 9.11 11.26 1.46
CA ALA A 355 9.57 12.64 1.38
C ALA A 355 9.21 13.47 2.62
N ALA A 356 8.01 13.25 3.20
CA ALA A 356 7.61 13.87 4.46
C ALA A 356 8.51 13.41 5.63
N LEU A 357 8.90 12.12 5.66
CA LEU A 357 9.88 11.59 6.61
C LEU A 357 11.22 12.35 6.55
N ARG A 358 11.79 12.44 5.36
CA ARG A 358 13.07 13.11 5.14
C ARG A 358 13.03 14.58 5.59
N MET A 359 11.96 15.29 5.21
CA MET A 359 11.74 16.67 5.64
C MET A 359 11.59 16.81 7.17
N ALA A 360 10.88 15.89 7.84
CA ALA A 360 10.72 15.91 9.29
C ALA A 360 12.08 15.77 10.00
N LYS A 361 12.95 14.86 9.51
CA LYS A 361 14.31 14.67 10.02
C LYS A 361 15.18 15.89 9.79
N GLU A 362 15.14 16.49 8.62
CA GLU A 362 15.89 17.74 8.31
C GLU A 362 15.51 18.87 9.26
N ARG A 363 14.26 18.90 9.74
CA ARG A 363 13.77 19.90 10.72
C ARG A 363 14.05 19.50 12.18
N GLY A 364 14.67 18.36 12.41
CA GLY A 364 15.12 17.91 13.73
C GLY A 364 14.03 17.27 14.60
N ALA A 365 12.90 16.87 14.02
CA ALA A 365 11.90 16.03 14.71
C ALA A 365 12.40 14.59 14.84
N GLU A 366 11.92 13.88 15.86
CA GLU A 366 12.04 12.43 15.91
C GLU A 366 10.96 11.78 15.05
N THR A 367 11.34 10.70 14.36
CA THR A 367 10.45 10.00 13.42
C THR A 367 10.16 8.58 13.89
N LEU A 368 8.87 8.24 13.89
CA LEU A 368 8.37 6.89 14.13
C LEU A 368 7.61 6.42 12.90
N SER A 369 7.97 5.29 12.31
CA SER A 369 7.17 4.70 11.25
C SER A 369 6.31 3.54 11.73
N ILE A 370 5.05 3.49 11.24
CA ILE A 370 4.13 2.36 11.39
C ILE A 370 4.00 1.73 10.00
N VAL A 371 4.67 0.61 9.78
CA VAL A 371 4.76 -0.04 8.45
C VAL A 371 4.57 -1.55 8.57
N ASN A 372 4.17 -2.20 7.46
CA ASN A 372 4.02 -3.65 7.44
C ASN A 372 5.22 -4.37 6.80
N VAL A 373 5.88 -3.75 5.82
CA VAL A 373 6.96 -4.39 5.06
C VAL A 373 8.31 -4.10 5.73
N LYS A 374 8.98 -5.18 6.17
CA LYS A 374 10.33 -5.09 6.74
C LYS A 374 11.34 -4.65 5.68
N GLY A 375 12.26 -3.77 6.08
CA GLY A 375 13.31 -3.28 5.20
C GLY A 375 12.84 -2.31 4.11
N SER A 376 11.58 -1.85 4.16
CA SER A 376 11.09 -0.79 3.28
C SER A 376 11.83 0.52 3.49
N SER A 377 11.80 1.42 2.50
CA SER A 377 12.52 2.70 2.53
C SER A 377 12.14 3.55 3.74
N ILE A 378 10.85 3.68 4.04
CA ILE A 378 10.37 4.40 5.24
C ILE A 378 10.89 3.75 6.52
N ALA A 379 10.88 2.41 6.60
CA ALA A 379 11.39 1.70 7.79
C ALA A 379 12.90 1.93 8.01
N ARG A 380 13.69 1.91 6.94
CA ARG A 380 15.16 2.08 7.04
C ARG A 380 15.57 3.50 7.39
N GLU A 381 14.82 4.49 6.94
CA GLU A 381 15.16 5.91 7.14
C GLU A 381 14.58 6.49 8.43
N SER A 382 13.60 5.84 9.07
CA SER A 382 12.99 6.30 10.33
C SER A 382 13.90 6.05 11.53
N ASP A 383 13.82 6.90 12.54
CA ASP A 383 14.56 6.73 13.79
C ASP A 383 14.01 5.57 14.63
N MET A 384 12.71 5.29 14.51
CA MET A 384 11.98 4.23 15.21
C MET A 384 10.98 3.57 14.28
N VAL A 385 10.77 2.25 14.43
CA VAL A 385 9.87 1.47 13.56
C VAL A 385 8.98 0.56 14.39
N LEU A 386 7.68 0.63 14.17
CA LEU A 386 6.68 -0.32 14.64
C LEU A 386 6.12 -1.10 13.45
N TYR A 387 6.50 -2.36 13.32
CA TYR A 387 5.97 -3.25 12.29
C TYR A 387 4.58 -3.77 12.68
N THR A 388 3.64 -3.75 11.73
CA THR A 388 2.27 -4.19 11.99
C THR A 388 2.07 -5.71 11.93
N HIS A 389 3.02 -6.45 11.35
CA HIS A 389 2.98 -7.92 11.24
C HIS A 389 1.67 -8.49 10.67
N ALA A 390 1.02 -7.76 9.75
CA ALA A 390 -0.23 -8.18 9.10
C ALA A 390 -0.05 -9.31 8.07
N GLY A 391 1.21 -9.67 7.76
CA GLY A 391 1.51 -10.52 6.62
C GLY A 391 1.27 -9.80 5.28
N PRO A 392 1.34 -10.51 4.14
CA PRO A 392 1.11 -9.91 2.83
C PRO A 392 -0.35 -9.47 2.67
N GLU A 393 -0.57 -8.26 2.16
CA GLU A 393 -1.86 -7.73 1.76
C GLU A 393 -1.84 -7.49 0.25
N ILE A 394 -2.61 -8.30 -0.49
CA ILE A 394 -2.56 -8.41 -1.95
C ILE A 394 -3.64 -7.57 -2.63
N SER A 395 -4.86 -7.54 -2.07
CA SER A 395 -5.92 -6.70 -2.60
C SER A 395 -5.48 -5.25 -2.65
N VAL A 396 -5.75 -4.56 -3.76
CA VAL A 396 -5.34 -3.15 -3.94
C VAL A 396 -5.99 -2.27 -2.88
N ALA A 397 -7.29 -2.42 -2.64
CA ALA A 397 -7.97 -1.72 -1.55
C ALA A 397 -7.57 -2.32 -0.20
N SER A 398 -6.96 -1.52 0.65
CA SER A 398 -6.43 -1.94 1.94
C SER A 398 -7.55 -2.23 2.95
N THR A 399 -7.46 -3.32 3.69
CA THR A 399 -8.42 -3.73 4.73
C THR A 399 -7.73 -4.12 6.03
N LYS A 400 -7.00 -5.26 6.06
CA LYS A 400 -6.34 -5.72 7.28
C LYS A 400 -5.20 -4.81 7.73
N ALA A 401 -4.50 -4.16 6.80
CA ALA A 401 -3.47 -3.20 7.17
C ALA A 401 -4.03 -2.00 7.93
N TYR A 402 -5.22 -1.53 7.58
CA TYR A 402 -5.90 -0.45 8.31
C TYR A 402 -6.15 -0.82 9.78
N ILE A 403 -6.72 -2.00 10.03
CA ILE A 403 -7.10 -2.39 11.38
C ILE A 403 -5.89 -2.66 12.28
N VAL A 404 -4.79 -3.17 11.71
CA VAL A 404 -3.55 -3.32 12.49
C VAL A 404 -2.83 -2.00 12.73
N GLN A 405 -2.95 -1.02 11.82
CA GLN A 405 -2.51 0.36 12.07
C GLN A 405 -3.30 0.98 13.21
N LEU A 406 -4.63 0.80 13.26
CA LEU A 406 -5.44 1.20 14.40
C LEU A 406 -4.95 0.53 15.70
N SER A 407 -4.68 -0.78 15.66
CA SER A 407 -4.18 -1.52 16.83
C SER A 407 -2.90 -0.93 17.40
N VAL A 408 -1.96 -0.53 16.53
CA VAL A 408 -0.71 0.15 16.93
C VAL A 408 -1.00 1.53 17.50
N PHE A 409 -1.92 2.30 16.88
CA PHE A 409 -2.32 3.61 17.43
C PHE A 409 -2.96 3.49 18.80
N TYR A 410 -3.79 2.47 19.06
CA TYR A 410 -4.38 2.23 20.38
C TYR A 410 -3.29 1.92 21.42
N LEU A 411 -2.37 1.00 21.14
CA LEU A 411 -1.27 0.69 22.05
C LEU A 411 -0.42 1.94 22.35
N LEU A 412 -0.06 2.70 21.31
CA LEU A 412 0.71 3.93 21.45
C LEU A 412 -0.08 4.98 22.27
N SER A 413 -1.38 5.12 22.03
CA SER A 413 -2.23 6.06 22.75
C SER A 413 -2.33 5.70 24.24
N PHE A 414 -2.47 4.42 24.58
CA PHE A 414 -2.53 3.95 25.95
C PHE A 414 -1.19 4.15 26.67
N ALA A 415 -0.08 3.86 25.97
CA ALA A 415 1.27 4.08 26.50
C ALA A 415 1.55 5.56 26.77
N ILE A 416 1.21 6.45 25.82
CA ILE A 416 1.38 7.90 25.98
C ILE A 416 0.48 8.43 27.11
N ALA A 417 -0.80 8.04 27.14
CA ALA A 417 -1.73 8.49 28.18
C ALA A 417 -1.25 8.10 29.58
N TYR A 418 -0.71 6.90 29.76
CA TYR A 418 -0.11 6.46 31.02
C TYR A 418 1.18 7.22 31.33
N ALA A 419 2.08 7.36 30.35
CA ALA A 419 3.36 8.06 30.52
C ALA A 419 3.17 9.52 30.96
N HIS A 420 2.16 10.20 30.40
CA HIS A 420 1.78 11.58 30.76
C HIS A 420 0.98 11.66 32.07
N GLY A 421 0.59 10.53 32.67
CA GLY A 421 -0.24 10.50 33.88
C GLY A 421 -1.70 10.94 33.62
N ALA A 422 -2.15 10.94 32.38
CA ALA A 422 -3.52 11.29 32.00
C ALA A 422 -4.52 10.17 32.35
N ILE A 423 -4.05 8.90 32.41
CA ILE A 423 -4.81 7.76 32.91
C ILE A 423 -3.99 6.99 33.95
N SER A 424 -4.67 6.28 34.86
CA SER A 424 -4.02 5.43 35.86
C SER A 424 -3.49 4.14 35.22
N LYS A 425 -2.64 3.40 35.95
CA LYS A 425 -2.16 2.08 35.51
C LYS A 425 -3.31 1.11 35.32
N GLU A 426 -4.27 1.11 36.23
CA GLU A 426 -5.45 0.24 36.19
C GLU A 426 -6.30 0.52 34.95
N GLU A 427 -6.50 1.78 34.61
CA GLU A 427 -7.26 2.17 33.41
C GLU A 427 -6.50 1.79 32.12
N CYS A 428 -5.18 1.99 32.09
CA CYS A 428 -4.34 1.53 30.99
C CYS A 428 -4.45 0.01 30.79
N MET A 429 -4.34 -0.78 31.87
CA MET A 429 -4.51 -2.23 31.83
C MET A 429 -5.92 -2.63 31.38
N ARG A 430 -6.97 -1.94 31.84
CA ARG A 430 -8.36 -2.19 31.42
C ARG A 430 -8.52 -1.99 29.91
N LEU A 431 -8.09 -0.85 29.38
CA LEU A 431 -8.16 -0.52 27.95
C LEU A 431 -7.33 -1.53 27.12
N THR A 432 -6.17 -1.93 27.63
CA THR A 432 -5.32 -2.93 26.98
C THR A 432 -6.01 -4.29 26.91
N ALA A 433 -6.67 -4.71 28.00
CA ALA A 433 -7.44 -5.96 28.03
C ALA A 433 -8.66 -5.92 27.06
N GLU A 434 -9.34 -4.78 26.99
CA GLU A 434 -10.42 -4.56 26.01
C GLU A 434 -9.89 -4.66 24.56
N LEU A 435 -8.71 -4.08 24.26
CA LEU A 435 -8.07 -4.20 22.95
C LEU A 435 -7.73 -5.67 22.62
N GLN A 436 -7.25 -6.44 23.61
CA GLN A 436 -6.98 -7.88 23.44
C GLN A 436 -8.26 -8.69 23.15
N ASN A 437 -9.43 -8.22 23.56
CA ASN A 437 -10.72 -8.85 23.31
C ASN A 437 -11.31 -8.51 21.91
N VAL A 438 -10.84 -7.45 21.27
CA VAL A 438 -11.34 -7.02 19.93
C VAL A 438 -11.35 -8.17 18.90
N PRO A 439 -10.31 -9.02 18.76
CA PRO A 439 -10.34 -10.15 17.85
C PRO A 439 -11.52 -11.09 18.04
N ASN A 440 -11.88 -11.40 19.29
CA ASN A 440 -13.01 -12.27 19.59
C ASN A 440 -14.34 -11.61 19.18
N MET A 441 -14.48 -10.32 19.40
CA MET A 441 -15.68 -9.58 18.99
C MET A 441 -15.79 -9.47 17.47
N LEU A 442 -14.65 -9.33 16.76
CA LEU A 442 -14.62 -9.34 15.30
C LEU A 442 -15.05 -10.69 14.71
N GLU A 443 -14.68 -11.81 15.34
CA GLU A 443 -15.19 -13.13 14.94
C GLU A 443 -16.73 -13.21 15.01
N VAL A 444 -17.36 -12.50 15.95
CA VAL A 444 -18.82 -12.39 16.02
C VAL A 444 -19.38 -11.56 14.88
N VAL A 445 -18.76 -10.40 14.58
CA VAL A 445 -19.18 -9.53 13.47
C VAL A 445 -19.07 -10.26 12.12
N LEU A 446 -17.99 -11.00 11.90
CA LEU A 446 -17.75 -11.74 10.65
C LEU A 446 -18.71 -12.92 10.42
N LYS A 447 -19.42 -13.39 11.46
CA LYS A 447 -20.43 -14.46 11.33
C LYS A 447 -21.78 -13.98 10.80
N THR A 448 -21.99 -12.67 10.63
CA THR A 448 -23.26 -12.09 10.18
C THR A 448 -23.12 -11.30 8.87
N PRO A 449 -22.54 -11.87 7.80
CA PRO A 449 -22.35 -11.17 6.53
C PRO A 449 -23.67 -10.84 5.81
N ASP A 450 -24.75 -11.54 6.11
CA ASP A 450 -26.05 -11.39 5.44
C ASP A 450 -26.60 -9.97 5.53
N ASN A 451 -26.40 -9.31 6.67
CA ASN A 451 -26.78 -7.91 6.85
C ASN A 451 -26.04 -6.99 5.86
N CYS A 452 -24.75 -7.23 5.66
CA CYS A 452 -23.94 -6.45 4.72
C CYS A 452 -24.30 -6.77 3.26
N GLN A 453 -24.61 -8.04 2.95
CA GLN A 453 -25.10 -8.46 1.63
C GLN A 453 -26.45 -7.82 1.30
N TYR A 454 -27.37 -7.80 2.26
CA TYR A 454 -28.65 -7.12 2.08
C TYR A 454 -28.45 -5.63 1.76
N VAL A 455 -27.66 -4.91 2.56
CA VAL A 455 -27.37 -3.50 2.31
C VAL A 455 -26.73 -3.32 0.93
N ALA A 456 -25.75 -4.14 0.57
CA ALA A 456 -25.10 -4.10 -0.73
C ALA A 456 -26.10 -4.24 -1.89
N SER A 457 -27.12 -5.13 -1.75
CA SER A 457 -28.17 -5.30 -2.75
C SER A 457 -29.00 -4.02 -2.98
N GLN A 458 -29.17 -3.20 -1.95
CA GLN A 458 -29.87 -1.91 -2.05
C GLN A 458 -29.00 -0.83 -2.72
N LEU A 459 -27.66 -0.99 -2.69
CA LEU A 459 -26.69 -0.04 -3.21
C LEU A 459 -26.29 -0.31 -4.67
N VAL A 460 -26.50 -1.50 -5.19
CA VAL A 460 -25.95 -1.95 -6.49
C VAL A 460 -26.25 -1.02 -7.65
N ASN A 461 -27.43 -0.37 -7.68
CA ASN A 461 -27.87 0.53 -8.75
C ASN A 461 -27.76 2.02 -8.36
N LYS A 462 -27.07 2.34 -7.25
CA LYS A 462 -26.90 3.72 -6.80
C LYS A 462 -25.62 4.31 -7.37
N GLU A 463 -25.65 5.60 -7.67
CA GLU A 463 -24.48 6.34 -8.18
C GLU A 463 -23.81 7.18 -7.09
N ASN A 464 -24.60 7.63 -6.12
CA ASN A 464 -24.16 8.50 -5.03
C ASN A 464 -24.58 7.94 -3.66
N LEU A 465 -23.76 8.19 -2.64
CA LEU A 465 -24.02 7.79 -1.26
C LEU A 465 -23.33 8.76 -0.29
N LEU A 466 -23.95 9.04 0.82
CA LEU A 466 -23.31 9.77 1.92
C LEU A 466 -23.03 8.86 3.11
N TYR A 467 -21.85 9.04 3.71
CA TYR A 467 -21.55 8.55 5.05
C TYR A 467 -21.64 9.71 6.04
N ILE A 468 -22.23 9.45 7.20
CA ILE A 468 -22.31 10.45 8.27
C ILE A 468 -21.97 9.86 9.63
N GLY A 469 -21.31 10.64 10.47
CA GLY A 469 -20.95 10.26 11.83
C GLY A 469 -20.52 11.46 12.65
N ARG A 470 -20.22 11.26 13.94
CA ARG A 470 -19.68 12.29 14.84
C ARG A 470 -18.46 11.76 15.59
N GLY A 471 -17.46 12.61 15.80
CA GLY A 471 -16.25 12.22 16.52
C GLY A 471 -15.52 11.05 15.83
N LEU A 472 -15.25 9.97 16.58
CA LEU A 472 -14.62 8.76 16.05
C LEU A 472 -15.42 8.12 14.91
N ASP A 473 -16.75 8.16 14.97
CA ASP A 473 -17.62 7.64 13.91
C ASP A 473 -17.48 8.42 12.60
N TYR A 474 -17.23 9.74 12.67
CA TYR A 474 -16.93 10.53 11.47
C TYR A 474 -15.58 10.14 10.86
N ALA A 475 -14.52 10.06 11.69
CA ALA A 475 -13.20 9.66 11.23
C ALA A 475 -13.23 8.28 10.54
N LEU A 476 -13.97 7.33 11.11
CA LEU A 476 -14.16 6.00 10.55
C LEU A 476 -15.00 6.00 9.26
N SER A 477 -16.04 6.84 9.20
CA SER A 477 -16.90 6.98 8.02
C SER A 477 -16.13 7.40 6.78
N MET A 478 -15.03 8.15 6.94
CA MET A 478 -14.14 8.52 5.83
C MET A 478 -13.51 7.27 5.21
N GLU A 479 -13.09 6.30 6.02
CA GLU A 479 -12.55 5.03 5.52
C GLU A 479 -13.62 4.18 4.83
N GLY A 480 -14.82 4.07 5.40
CA GLY A 480 -15.94 3.38 4.76
C GLY A 480 -16.28 3.98 3.39
N SER A 481 -16.32 5.30 3.29
CA SER A 481 -16.53 6.02 2.03
C SER A 481 -15.40 5.74 1.03
N LEU A 482 -14.14 5.75 1.46
CA LEU A 482 -13.00 5.45 0.60
C LEU A 482 -13.10 4.03 0.05
N LYS A 483 -13.33 3.02 0.90
CA LYS A 483 -13.46 1.63 0.44
C LYS A 483 -14.58 1.44 -0.57
N LEU A 484 -15.75 2.06 -0.34
CA LEU A 484 -16.87 1.96 -1.27
C LEU A 484 -16.51 2.55 -2.64
N LYS A 485 -15.97 3.76 -2.69
CA LYS A 485 -15.63 4.41 -3.97
C LYS A 485 -14.51 3.72 -4.73
N GLU A 486 -13.50 3.18 -4.04
CA GLU A 486 -12.36 2.50 -4.66
C GLU A 486 -12.77 1.28 -5.48
N ILE A 487 -13.69 0.45 -4.97
CA ILE A 487 -13.99 -0.84 -5.58
C ILE A 487 -15.36 -0.90 -6.25
N SER A 488 -16.36 -0.14 -5.77
CA SER A 488 -17.70 -0.15 -6.37
C SER A 488 -17.90 0.96 -7.40
N TYR A 489 -17.05 1.99 -7.39
CA TYR A 489 -17.13 3.19 -8.22
C TYR A 489 -18.40 4.04 -7.97
N ILE A 490 -19.09 3.81 -6.86
CA ILE A 490 -20.15 4.69 -6.38
C ILE A 490 -19.48 5.95 -5.83
N HIS A 491 -19.89 7.12 -6.27
CA HIS A 491 -19.44 8.37 -5.67
C HIS A 491 -19.94 8.45 -4.23
N SER A 492 -19.04 8.49 -3.28
CA SER A 492 -19.39 8.59 -1.88
C SER A 492 -18.53 9.63 -1.15
N GLU A 493 -19.15 10.32 -0.21
CA GLU A 493 -18.48 11.29 0.64
C GLU A 493 -18.84 11.04 2.10
N SER A 494 -17.94 11.40 3.00
CA SER A 494 -18.17 11.33 4.45
C SER A 494 -18.22 12.74 5.03
N TYR A 495 -19.24 12.98 5.85
CA TYR A 495 -19.44 14.26 6.52
C TYR A 495 -19.62 14.09 8.03
N ALA A 496 -19.09 15.05 8.78
CA ALA A 496 -19.49 15.21 10.15
C ALA A 496 -21.01 15.50 10.17
N ALA A 497 -21.80 14.67 10.87
CA ALA A 497 -23.27 14.73 10.77
C ALA A 497 -23.86 16.10 11.10
N GLY A 498 -23.23 16.86 12.00
CA GLY A 498 -23.65 18.23 12.32
C GLY A 498 -23.42 19.23 11.19
N GLU A 499 -22.43 18.97 10.31
CA GLU A 499 -22.02 19.86 9.21
C GLU A 499 -22.97 19.78 8.01
N LEU A 500 -23.80 18.73 7.91
CA LEU A 500 -24.76 18.58 6.80
C LEU A 500 -25.63 19.83 6.59
N LYS A 501 -26.03 20.48 7.68
CA LYS A 501 -26.91 21.68 7.65
C LYS A 501 -26.27 22.89 6.99
N HIS A 502 -24.95 22.92 6.92
CA HIS A 502 -24.19 24.04 6.39
C HIS A 502 -23.96 23.97 4.87
N GLY A 503 -24.76 23.16 4.16
CA GLY A 503 -24.74 23.07 2.70
C GLY A 503 -25.07 21.69 2.17
N THR A 504 -24.33 20.66 2.58
CA THR A 504 -24.34 19.32 1.98
C THR A 504 -25.70 18.62 2.03
N ILE A 505 -26.56 18.94 2.99
CA ILE A 505 -27.90 18.37 3.10
C ILE A 505 -28.78 18.66 1.86
N SER A 506 -28.41 19.66 1.05
CA SER A 506 -29.06 19.98 -0.24
C SER A 506 -28.93 18.85 -1.27
N LEU A 507 -27.93 17.97 -1.12
CA LEU A 507 -27.71 16.81 -1.99
C LEU A 507 -28.67 15.66 -1.67
N VAL A 508 -29.29 15.65 -0.48
CA VAL A 508 -30.18 14.58 -0.05
C VAL A 508 -31.47 14.63 -0.85
N THR A 509 -31.71 13.58 -1.63
CA THR A 509 -32.92 13.40 -2.44
C THR A 509 -33.64 12.12 -2.05
N ASN A 510 -34.87 11.94 -2.58
CA ASN A 510 -35.65 10.74 -2.30
C ASN A 510 -34.89 9.46 -2.68
N ASN A 511 -34.85 8.50 -1.76
CA ASN A 511 -34.17 7.21 -1.90
C ASN A 511 -32.63 7.31 -2.13
N MET A 512 -32.01 8.46 -1.80
CA MET A 512 -30.55 8.57 -1.75
C MET A 512 -30.02 7.78 -0.53
N PRO A 513 -29.06 6.86 -0.70
CA PRO A 513 -28.54 6.11 0.43
C PRO A 513 -27.67 6.98 1.33
N VAL A 514 -27.88 6.81 2.65
CA VAL A 514 -27.05 7.39 3.69
C VAL A 514 -26.66 6.28 4.67
N ILE A 515 -25.38 6.04 4.84
CA ILE A 515 -24.85 5.17 5.90
C ILE A 515 -24.47 6.03 7.08
N ALA A 516 -25.24 5.91 8.16
CA ALA A 516 -25.00 6.63 9.40
C ALA A 516 -24.29 5.72 10.41
N VAL A 517 -23.15 6.17 10.92
CA VAL A 517 -22.41 5.49 11.99
C VAL A 517 -22.70 6.20 13.31
N ALA A 518 -23.21 5.46 14.30
CA ALA A 518 -23.65 5.98 15.59
C ALA A 518 -23.29 5.00 16.72
N THR A 519 -21.98 4.86 16.97
CA THR A 519 -21.43 3.93 17.98
C THR A 519 -20.88 4.62 19.22
N GLN A 520 -20.73 5.96 19.17
CA GLN A 520 -20.28 6.74 20.32
C GLN A 520 -21.49 7.09 21.20
N ARG A 521 -21.64 6.42 22.37
CA ARG A 521 -22.82 6.56 23.26
C ARG A 521 -23.09 8.00 23.67
N GLU A 522 -22.04 8.76 23.96
CA GLU A 522 -22.14 10.18 24.33
C GLU A 522 -22.73 11.08 23.23
N LEU A 523 -22.61 10.65 21.97
CA LEU A 523 -23.03 11.40 20.78
C LEU A 523 -24.24 10.80 20.09
N LEU A 524 -24.78 9.68 20.61
CA LEU A 524 -25.84 8.89 19.96
C LEU A 524 -27.07 9.75 19.64
N ASP A 525 -27.64 10.42 20.62
CA ASP A 525 -28.86 11.23 20.43
C ASP A 525 -28.65 12.35 19.40
N LYS A 526 -27.46 12.97 19.41
CA LYS A 526 -27.11 14.00 18.43
C LYS A 526 -26.97 13.44 17.02
N THR A 527 -26.39 12.27 16.89
CA THR A 527 -26.26 11.58 15.60
C THR A 527 -27.64 11.16 15.10
N ILE A 528 -28.47 10.56 15.94
CA ILE A 528 -29.86 10.17 15.60
C ILE A 528 -30.67 11.38 15.16
N SER A 529 -30.52 12.54 15.81
CA SER A 529 -31.17 13.77 15.36
C SER A 529 -30.81 14.15 13.94
N ASN A 530 -29.52 14.05 13.56
CA ASN A 530 -29.10 14.31 12.17
C ASN A 530 -29.58 13.23 11.21
N VAL A 531 -29.67 11.99 11.64
CA VAL A 531 -30.26 10.89 10.87
C VAL A 531 -31.72 11.19 10.51
N LYS A 532 -32.52 11.64 11.49
CA LYS A 532 -33.91 12.07 11.25
C LYS A 532 -34.02 13.22 10.24
N GLU A 533 -33.05 14.13 10.20
CA GLU A 533 -33.03 15.24 9.25
C GLU A 533 -32.86 14.78 7.81
N VAL A 534 -31.96 13.81 7.54
CA VAL A 534 -31.81 13.24 6.19
C VAL A 534 -32.98 12.32 5.84
N LYS A 535 -33.49 11.56 6.82
CA LYS A 535 -34.67 10.72 6.66
C LYS A 535 -35.90 11.52 6.27
N ALA A 536 -36.14 12.68 6.90
CA ALA A 536 -37.24 13.60 6.59
C ALA A 536 -37.17 14.16 5.15
N ARG A 537 -36.03 14.06 4.47
CA ARG A 537 -35.83 14.43 3.05
C ARG A 537 -35.90 13.24 2.10
N GLY A 538 -36.32 12.08 2.60
CA GLY A 538 -36.54 10.88 1.81
C GLY A 538 -35.28 10.01 1.61
N ALA A 539 -34.20 10.21 2.36
CA ALA A 539 -33.04 9.34 2.31
C ALA A 539 -33.38 7.90 2.68
N TYR A 540 -32.74 6.94 2.02
CA TYR A 540 -32.68 5.54 2.46
C TYR A 540 -31.52 5.41 3.46
N VAL A 541 -31.84 5.21 4.73
CA VAL A 541 -30.86 5.25 5.82
C VAL A 541 -30.50 3.84 6.29
N VAL A 542 -29.21 3.53 6.28
CA VAL A 542 -28.62 2.38 6.98
C VAL A 542 -27.91 2.89 8.23
N LEU A 543 -28.34 2.43 9.40
CA LEU A 543 -27.73 2.80 10.67
C LEU A 543 -26.82 1.69 11.19
N VAL A 544 -25.53 1.99 11.37
CA VAL A 544 -24.56 1.10 12.02
C VAL A 544 -24.39 1.58 13.47
N THR A 545 -24.79 0.73 14.41
CA THR A 545 -24.83 1.09 15.84
C THR A 545 -24.71 -0.16 16.73
N HIS A 546 -24.79 0.01 18.05
CA HIS A 546 -24.80 -1.11 18.99
C HIS A 546 -26.04 -2.00 18.81
N GLY A 547 -25.89 -3.31 18.96
CA GLY A 547 -26.96 -4.28 18.77
C GLY A 547 -28.17 -4.08 19.69
N TYR A 548 -27.95 -3.60 20.92
CA TYR A 548 -28.99 -3.36 21.90
C TYR A 548 -29.83 -2.07 21.67
N ILE A 549 -29.37 -1.15 20.80
CA ILE A 549 -30.12 0.06 20.49
C ILE A 549 -31.35 -0.31 19.66
N ASN A 550 -32.52 -0.02 20.17
CA ASN A 550 -33.77 -0.15 19.40
C ASN A 550 -33.91 1.04 18.46
N VAL A 551 -34.20 0.75 17.21
CA VAL A 551 -34.38 1.73 16.15
C VAL A 551 -35.70 1.45 15.46
N ASP A 552 -36.54 2.47 15.33
CA ASP A 552 -37.79 2.44 14.58
C ASP A 552 -37.59 2.89 13.13
N ASP A 553 -38.58 2.61 12.29
CA ASP A 553 -38.55 2.93 10.85
C ASP A 553 -38.53 4.45 10.58
N GLU A 554 -38.86 5.27 11.57
CA GLU A 554 -38.74 6.74 11.47
C GLU A 554 -37.28 7.20 11.50
N VAL A 555 -36.38 6.39 12.06
CA VAL A 555 -34.95 6.67 12.16
C VAL A 555 -34.18 6.05 10.99
N ALA A 556 -34.36 4.76 10.74
CA ALA A 556 -33.57 4.06 9.73
C ALA A 556 -34.37 2.99 9.01
N ASP A 557 -34.11 2.79 7.71
CA ASP A 557 -34.69 1.72 6.90
C ASP A 557 -34.04 0.35 7.20
N TYR A 558 -32.79 0.38 7.64
CA TYR A 558 -32.06 -0.83 8.01
C TYR A 558 -31.05 -0.55 9.12
N LYS A 559 -30.89 -1.52 10.02
CA LYS A 559 -29.93 -1.46 11.13
C LYS A 559 -28.90 -2.58 11.04
N ILE A 560 -27.62 -2.23 11.18
CA ILE A 560 -26.54 -3.17 11.45
C ILE A 560 -26.13 -3.01 12.92
N GLY A 561 -26.45 -4.04 13.72
CA GLY A 561 -26.14 -4.06 15.15
C GLY A 561 -24.78 -4.70 15.43
N LEU A 562 -23.93 -4.00 16.17
CA LEU A 562 -22.60 -4.45 16.55
C LEU A 562 -22.54 -4.91 18.01
N PRO A 563 -21.64 -5.86 18.36
CA PRO A 563 -21.30 -6.14 19.74
C PRO A 563 -20.82 -4.87 20.46
N THR A 564 -21.02 -4.82 21.79
CA THR A 564 -20.61 -3.67 22.60
C THR A 564 -19.26 -3.93 23.23
N ILE A 565 -18.35 -2.98 23.04
CA ILE A 565 -17.05 -2.87 23.72
C ILE A 565 -16.89 -1.43 24.22
N ASP A 566 -15.70 -1.05 24.69
CA ASP A 566 -15.40 0.34 25.01
C ASP A 566 -15.58 1.23 23.77
N ASP A 567 -16.20 2.40 23.92
CA ASP A 567 -16.51 3.32 22.82
C ASP A 567 -15.27 3.77 22.04
N LEU A 568 -14.12 3.87 22.71
CA LEU A 568 -12.85 4.18 22.06
C LEU A 568 -12.46 3.13 21.01
N LEU A 569 -12.81 1.86 21.24
CA LEU A 569 -12.42 0.72 20.40
C LEU A 569 -13.50 0.37 19.35
N MET A 570 -14.69 0.97 19.42
CA MET A 570 -15.77 0.73 18.45
C MET A 570 -15.35 0.89 16.99
N PRO A 571 -14.43 1.82 16.61
CA PRO A 571 -13.94 1.91 15.23
C PRO A 571 -13.40 0.59 14.68
N MET A 572 -12.75 -0.24 15.52
CA MET A 572 -12.20 -1.53 15.09
C MET A 572 -13.30 -2.55 14.73
N LEU A 573 -14.43 -2.53 15.41
CA LEU A 573 -15.57 -3.39 15.06
C LEU A 573 -16.36 -2.82 13.88
N THR A 574 -16.52 -1.53 13.84
CA THR A 574 -17.41 -0.84 12.89
C THR A 574 -16.84 -0.83 11.47
N VAL A 575 -15.51 -0.82 11.31
CA VAL A 575 -14.90 -0.81 9.97
C VAL A 575 -15.24 -2.08 9.17
N VAL A 576 -15.40 -3.23 9.83
CA VAL A 576 -15.61 -4.53 9.16
C VAL A 576 -16.91 -4.57 8.36
N PRO A 577 -18.11 -4.24 8.90
CA PRO A 577 -19.31 -4.17 8.08
C PRO A 577 -19.20 -3.12 6.96
N LEU A 578 -18.49 -2.01 7.14
CA LEU A 578 -18.30 -1.03 6.06
C LEU A 578 -17.44 -1.62 4.92
N GLN A 579 -16.39 -2.37 5.25
CA GLN A 579 -15.58 -3.11 4.28
C GLN A 579 -16.40 -4.19 3.56
N LEU A 580 -17.21 -4.95 4.28
CA LEU A 580 -18.08 -6.00 3.71
C LEU A 580 -19.16 -5.41 2.79
N ILE A 581 -19.79 -4.28 3.16
CA ILE A 581 -20.74 -3.57 2.30
C ILE A 581 -20.07 -3.16 1.00
N ALA A 582 -18.89 -2.55 1.07
CA ALA A 582 -18.14 -2.15 -0.11
C ALA A 582 -17.80 -3.36 -0.99
N TYR A 583 -17.30 -4.45 -0.38
CA TYR A 583 -16.97 -5.69 -1.05
C TYR A 583 -18.17 -6.30 -1.79
N TYR A 584 -19.28 -6.55 -1.09
CA TYR A 584 -20.46 -7.17 -1.70
C TYR A 584 -21.10 -6.26 -2.75
N THR A 585 -21.13 -4.95 -2.54
CA THR A 585 -21.61 -3.99 -3.55
C THR A 585 -20.78 -4.10 -4.83
N SER A 586 -19.47 -4.16 -4.71
CA SER A 586 -18.55 -4.31 -5.84
C SER A 586 -18.75 -5.63 -6.59
N VAL A 587 -18.87 -6.74 -5.87
CA VAL A 587 -19.13 -8.08 -6.44
C VAL A 587 -20.46 -8.08 -7.21
N LEU A 588 -21.54 -7.54 -6.61
CA LEU A 588 -22.85 -7.46 -7.26
C LEU A 588 -22.84 -6.57 -8.53
N ARG A 589 -21.96 -5.58 -8.58
CA ARG A 589 -21.75 -4.74 -9.78
C ARG A 589 -20.87 -5.42 -10.84
N GLY A 590 -20.33 -6.62 -10.57
CA GLY A 590 -19.44 -7.34 -11.47
C GLY A 590 -18.03 -6.75 -11.60
N ASN A 591 -17.60 -5.94 -10.61
CA ASN A 591 -16.27 -5.34 -10.61
C ASN A 591 -15.21 -6.32 -10.09
N ASP A 592 -13.97 -6.12 -10.50
CA ASP A 592 -12.81 -6.80 -9.92
C ASP A 592 -12.43 -6.13 -8.59
N VAL A 593 -12.76 -6.75 -7.47
CA VAL A 593 -12.54 -6.18 -6.12
C VAL A 593 -11.08 -6.19 -5.70
N ASP A 594 -10.28 -7.12 -6.22
CA ASP A 594 -8.86 -7.23 -5.88
C ASP A 594 -7.99 -6.26 -6.70
N LYS A 595 -8.43 -5.96 -7.94
CA LYS A 595 -7.71 -5.09 -8.89
C LYS A 595 -8.67 -4.05 -9.48
N PRO A 596 -9.16 -3.09 -8.67
CA PRO A 596 -10.08 -2.06 -9.14
C PRO A 596 -9.37 -1.13 -10.14
N ARG A 597 -10.13 -0.67 -11.15
CA ARG A 597 -9.60 0.20 -12.21
C ARG A 597 -8.92 1.44 -11.65
N ASN A 598 -7.86 1.90 -12.32
CA ASN A 598 -7.14 3.15 -12.02
C ASN A 598 -6.55 3.24 -10.60
N LEU A 599 -6.34 2.11 -9.92
CA LEU A 599 -5.70 2.09 -8.60
C LEU A 599 -4.49 1.16 -8.61
N ALA A 600 -3.52 1.48 -7.78
CA ALA A 600 -2.36 0.66 -7.50
C ALA A 600 -2.23 0.43 -5.99
N LYS A 601 -1.69 -0.73 -5.58
CA LYS A 601 -1.55 -1.08 -4.15
C LYS A 601 -0.66 -0.10 -3.39
N SER A 602 0.35 0.46 -4.02
CA SER A 602 1.26 1.44 -3.42
C SER A 602 1.70 2.45 -4.47
N VAL A 603 1.74 3.73 -4.10
CA VAL A 603 2.15 4.84 -4.98
C VAL A 603 3.56 5.24 -4.60
N THR A 604 4.54 4.91 -5.47
CA THR A 604 5.97 5.17 -5.26
C THR A 604 6.54 6.24 -6.17
N VAL A 605 5.68 6.98 -6.83
CA VAL A 605 6.00 8.13 -7.68
C VAL A 605 5.07 9.28 -7.33
N GLU A 606 5.51 10.49 -7.59
CA GLU A 606 4.70 11.72 -7.48
C GLU A 606 3.86 11.97 -8.73
#